data_0bea095504d7f30ca8e703a1b2c8ea86
#
_entry.id   0bea095504d7f30ca8e703a1b2c8ea86
#
_cell.length_a   1.000
_cell.length_b   1.000
_cell.length_c   1.000
_cell.angle_alpha   90.00
_cell.angle_beta   90.00
_cell.angle_gamma   90.00
#
_symmetry.space_group_name_H-M   'P 1'
#
loop_
_entity.id
_entity.type
_entity.pdbx_description
1 polymer ?
#
loop_
_entity_poly.entity_id
_entity_poly.type
_entity_poly.pdbx_seq_one_letter_code
_entity_poly.pdbx_strand_id
1 'polypeptide(L)'
;MAVKLGNKQKVHYFWSMRLSTKQKFFQYIKKSFNFFQNLLNLLKLVLSERQFLYLSCILVAISSAFAVIVLKTFAHNVFQFTIYINNLVKLPYINSILPIIGILLTVFVVQKFLDGSIEKGTSQIMIAVAKKSGIMPKKQMYAQILTSSLTVGMGGSAGLESPITITGAAFGSNYAQYYRFKYKERTLLLACGVAAGIATAFNAPIAGVLFAIEIVLADMSVTAFIPLLLSSATGALIANLTLKSNMLLSFRYALGFDYHNVIFYVILGVLAGFVSVYHARLFRKVEHLIGNYSDNVYWRAIVGAGSLAILIFFFPTLFGEGYESIKSVSYTHLTLPTNR
;
A
#
# COMPACT_ATOMS: atom_id res chain seq x y z
N MET A 1 5.16 57.13 17.44
CA MET A 1 3.68 57.08 17.46
C MET A 1 3.23 55.68 17.03
N ALA A 2 3.02 54.75 17.95
CA ALA A 2 2.68 53.36 17.68
C ALA A 2 1.14 53.23 17.73
N VAL A 3 0.54 53.08 16.57
CA VAL A 3 -0.91 52.86 16.46
C VAL A 3 -1.26 51.50 17.05
N LYS A 4 -2.00 51.47 18.18
CA LYS A 4 -2.61 50.25 18.75
C LYS A 4 -3.71 49.76 17.79
N LEU A 5 -3.37 48.86 16.90
CA LEU A 5 -4.33 48.11 16.11
C LEU A 5 -5.17 47.23 17.03
N GLY A 6 -6.50 47.37 17.00
CA GLY A 6 -7.43 46.56 17.81
C GLY A 6 -7.36 45.08 17.49
N ASN A 7 -7.68 44.21 18.47
CA ASN A 7 -7.51 42.76 18.41
C ASN A 7 -8.18 42.12 17.13
N LYS A 8 -9.27 42.67 16.62
CA LYS A 8 -9.91 42.20 15.36
C LYS A 8 -9.08 42.49 14.11
N GLN A 9 -8.37 43.63 14.05
CA GLN A 9 -7.52 43.98 12.91
C GLN A 9 -6.20 43.17 12.90
N LYS A 10 -5.65 42.84 14.06
CA LYS A 10 -4.48 41.94 14.17
C LYS A 10 -4.82 40.53 13.69
N VAL A 11 -5.99 40.00 14.04
CA VAL A 11 -6.47 38.68 13.58
C VAL A 11 -6.67 38.67 12.07
N HIS A 12 -7.27 39.73 11.50
CA HIS A 12 -7.49 39.83 10.05
C HIS A 12 -6.18 39.96 9.27
N TYR A 13 -5.21 40.70 9.80
CA TYR A 13 -3.86 40.83 9.19
C TYR A 13 -3.08 39.52 9.25
N PHE A 14 -3.18 38.77 10.34
CA PHE A 14 -2.55 37.45 10.50
C PHE A 14 -3.17 36.41 9.56
N TRP A 15 -4.48 36.45 9.36
CA TRP A 15 -5.20 35.57 8.42
C TRP A 15 -4.88 35.91 6.96
N SER A 16 -4.79 37.18 6.60
CA SER A 16 -4.42 37.60 5.25
C SER A 16 -2.97 37.28 4.89
N MET A 17 -2.03 37.41 5.85
CA MET A 17 -0.66 36.97 5.69
C MET A 17 -0.54 35.45 5.50
N ARG A 18 -1.29 34.68 6.27
CA ARG A 18 -1.30 33.20 6.18
C ARG A 18 -1.91 32.70 4.85
N LEU A 19 -2.92 33.39 4.34
CA LEU A 19 -3.51 33.11 3.02
C LEU A 19 -2.54 33.47 1.88
N SER A 20 -1.85 34.60 1.96
CA SER A 20 -0.83 35.02 0.99
C SER A 20 0.36 34.03 0.93
N THR A 21 0.81 33.53 2.08
CA THR A 21 1.91 32.55 2.15
C THR A 21 1.49 31.19 1.55
N LYS A 22 0.28 30.74 1.85
CA LYS A 22 -0.28 29.52 1.24
C LYS A 22 -0.43 29.65 -0.28
N GLN A 23 -0.93 30.79 -0.77
CA GLN A 23 -1.07 31.03 -2.22
C GLN A 23 0.29 31.05 -2.92
N LYS A 24 1.29 31.72 -2.34
CA LYS A 24 2.69 31.70 -2.86
C LYS A 24 3.25 30.30 -2.87
N PHE A 25 3.09 29.52 -1.81
CA PHE A 25 3.53 28.12 -1.73
C PHE A 25 2.88 27.25 -2.82
N PHE A 26 1.56 27.37 -3.03
CA PHE A 26 0.86 26.67 -4.11
C PHE A 26 1.33 27.10 -5.50
N GLN A 27 1.62 28.38 -5.70
CA GLN A 27 2.18 28.87 -6.97
C GLN A 27 3.60 28.33 -7.22
N TYR A 28 4.44 28.24 -6.20
CA TYR A 28 5.77 27.61 -6.32
C TYR A 28 5.69 26.13 -6.68
N ILE A 29 4.83 25.37 -6.00
CA ILE A 29 4.60 23.94 -6.34
C ILE A 29 4.12 23.80 -7.78
N LYS A 30 3.13 24.59 -8.19
CA LYS A 30 2.60 24.57 -9.57
C LYS A 30 3.67 24.94 -10.60
N LYS A 31 4.51 25.92 -10.31
CA LYS A 31 5.62 26.34 -11.20
C LYS A 31 6.69 25.23 -11.30
N SER A 32 7.08 24.63 -10.18
CA SER A 32 8.04 23.50 -10.18
C SER A 32 7.47 22.29 -10.92
N PHE A 33 6.19 21.98 -10.72
CA PHE A 33 5.52 20.89 -11.40
C PHE A 33 5.47 21.12 -12.94
N ASN A 34 5.10 22.33 -13.36
CA ASN A 34 5.09 22.68 -14.78
C ASN A 34 6.51 22.65 -15.41
N PHE A 35 7.53 23.09 -14.67
CA PHE A 35 8.91 23.01 -15.12
C PHE A 35 9.34 21.54 -15.33
N PHE A 36 9.03 20.66 -14.37
CA PHE A 36 9.33 19.23 -14.47
C PHE A 36 8.57 18.57 -15.63
N GLN A 37 7.32 18.94 -15.85
CA GLN A 37 6.53 18.44 -16.99
C GLN A 37 7.12 18.89 -18.32
N ASN A 38 7.53 20.16 -18.45
CA ASN A 38 8.15 20.67 -19.66
C ASN A 38 9.49 19.97 -19.93
N LEU A 39 10.29 19.72 -18.89
CA LEU A 39 11.54 18.96 -18.99
C LEU A 39 11.29 17.54 -19.51
N LEU A 40 10.29 16.83 -18.95
CA LEU A 40 9.95 15.48 -19.40
C LEU A 40 9.41 15.46 -20.83
N ASN A 41 8.65 16.47 -21.24
CA ASN A 41 8.19 16.60 -22.62
C ASN A 41 9.36 16.85 -23.60
N LEU A 42 10.35 17.64 -23.20
CA LEU A 42 11.58 17.84 -23.97
C LEU A 42 12.39 16.54 -24.06
N LEU A 43 12.55 15.82 -22.94
CA LEU A 43 13.23 14.52 -22.93
C LEU A 43 12.52 13.49 -23.82
N LYS A 44 11.19 13.52 -23.90
CA LYS A 44 10.41 12.66 -24.81
C LYS A 44 10.70 12.96 -26.29
N LEU A 45 11.08 14.19 -26.64
CA LEU A 45 11.44 14.57 -28.01
C LEU A 45 12.87 14.20 -28.35
N VAL A 46 13.78 14.20 -27.37
CA VAL A 46 15.22 13.96 -27.58
C VAL A 46 15.58 12.47 -27.47
N LEU A 47 14.94 11.74 -26.56
CA LEU A 47 15.24 10.34 -26.29
C LEU A 47 14.51 9.41 -27.26
N SER A 48 15.15 8.28 -27.59
CA SER A 48 14.45 7.20 -28.30
C SER A 48 13.29 6.66 -27.49
N GLU A 49 12.29 6.04 -28.14
CA GLU A 49 11.10 5.47 -27.45
C GLU A 49 11.50 4.51 -26.30
N ARG A 50 12.53 3.69 -26.52
CA ARG A 50 13.03 2.75 -25.50
C ARG A 50 13.69 3.45 -24.33
N GLN A 51 14.53 4.45 -24.59
CA GLN A 51 15.19 5.22 -23.52
C GLN A 51 14.19 5.99 -22.68
N PHE A 52 13.18 6.60 -23.32
CA PHE A 52 12.10 7.28 -22.59
C PHE A 52 11.26 6.31 -21.78
N LEU A 53 11.05 5.08 -22.25
CA LEU A 53 10.35 4.04 -21.49
C LEU A 53 11.14 3.66 -20.22
N TYR A 54 12.45 3.41 -20.30
CA TYR A 54 13.28 3.09 -19.12
C TYR A 54 13.31 4.25 -18.10
N LEU A 55 13.44 5.48 -18.57
CA LEU A 55 13.33 6.66 -17.70
C LEU A 55 11.96 6.71 -17.00
N SER A 56 10.90 6.43 -17.76
CA SER A 56 9.54 6.38 -17.23
C SER A 56 9.38 5.29 -16.16
N CYS A 57 10.01 4.13 -16.31
CA CYS A 57 10.01 3.05 -15.32
C CYS A 57 10.64 3.51 -13.99
N ILE A 58 11.76 4.22 -14.05
CA ILE A 58 12.42 4.79 -12.86
C ILE A 58 11.52 5.83 -12.19
N LEU A 59 10.91 6.74 -12.95
CA LEU A 59 10.04 7.80 -12.40
C LEU A 59 8.77 7.23 -11.76
N VAL A 60 8.17 6.22 -12.38
CA VAL A 60 7.05 5.46 -11.83
C VAL A 60 7.49 4.75 -10.55
N ALA A 61 8.67 4.14 -10.53
CA ALA A 61 9.20 3.47 -9.35
C ALA A 61 9.39 4.44 -8.18
N ILE A 62 9.98 5.62 -8.44
CA ILE A 62 10.16 6.66 -7.43
C ILE A 62 8.81 7.10 -6.86
N SER A 63 7.85 7.43 -7.72
CA SER A 63 6.53 7.89 -7.29
C SER A 63 5.75 6.81 -6.51
N SER A 64 5.80 5.55 -6.97
CA SER A 64 5.21 4.41 -6.26
C SER A 64 5.86 4.18 -4.91
N ALA A 65 7.20 4.23 -4.84
CA ALA A 65 7.94 4.07 -3.59
C ALA A 65 7.54 5.12 -2.55
N PHE A 66 7.49 6.40 -2.95
CA PHE A 66 7.02 7.46 -2.04
C PHE A 66 5.58 7.26 -1.58
N ALA A 67 4.68 6.86 -2.49
CA ALA A 67 3.29 6.59 -2.13
C ALA A 67 3.17 5.44 -1.11
N VAL A 68 3.96 4.37 -1.27
CA VAL A 68 4.01 3.24 -0.35
C VAL A 68 4.60 3.64 1.01
N ILE A 69 5.64 4.47 1.02
CA ILE A 69 6.20 5.03 2.27
C ILE A 69 5.15 5.85 3.01
N VAL A 70 4.41 6.71 2.30
CA VAL A 70 3.31 7.49 2.88
C VAL A 70 2.23 6.57 3.44
N LEU A 71 1.83 5.52 2.71
CA LEU A 71 0.85 4.53 3.15
C LEU A 71 1.30 3.86 4.46
N LYS A 72 2.51 3.31 4.48
CA LYS A 72 3.05 2.62 5.67
C LYS A 72 3.22 3.56 6.87
N THR A 73 3.73 4.77 6.64
CA THR A 73 3.89 5.77 7.70
C THR A 73 2.53 6.20 8.26
N PHE A 74 1.53 6.38 7.39
CA PHE A 74 0.20 6.76 7.83
C PHE A 74 -0.47 5.61 8.60
N ALA A 75 -0.41 4.38 8.11
CA ALA A 75 -0.91 3.20 8.83
C ALA A 75 -0.23 3.05 10.20
N HIS A 76 1.09 3.22 10.26
CA HIS A 76 1.85 3.17 11.51
C HIS A 76 1.44 4.29 12.49
N ASN A 77 1.26 5.51 12.02
CA ASN A 77 0.82 6.62 12.87
C ASN A 77 -0.60 6.40 13.43
N VAL A 78 -1.51 5.87 12.61
CA VAL A 78 -2.85 5.48 13.08
C VAL A 78 -2.75 4.37 14.12
N PHE A 79 -1.88 3.38 13.91
CA PHE A 79 -1.64 2.30 14.87
C PHE A 79 -1.06 2.82 16.19
N GLN A 80 -0.09 3.73 16.16
CA GLN A 80 0.46 4.37 17.36
C GLN A 80 -0.60 5.19 18.12
N PHE A 81 -1.48 5.88 17.39
CA PHE A 81 -2.63 6.57 17.98
C PHE A 81 -3.60 5.59 18.67
N THR A 82 -3.82 4.42 18.06
CA THR A 82 -4.62 3.34 18.63
C THR A 82 -4.03 2.82 19.94
N ILE A 83 -2.70 2.60 19.99
CA ILE A 83 -1.98 2.21 21.23
C ILE A 83 -2.10 3.30 22.28
N TYR A 84 -1.97 4.57 21.89
CA TYR A 84 -2.13 5.69 22.82
C TYR A 84 -3.53 5.72 23.46
N ILE A 85 -4.59 5.53 22.69
CA ILE A 85 -5.97 5.42 23.19
C ILE A 85 -6.09 4.24 24.16
N ASN A 86 -5.55 3.08 23.81
CA ASN A 86 -5.57 1.89 24.65
C ASN A 86 -4.93 2.16 26.03
N ASN A 87 -3.77 2.80 26.03
CA ASN A 87 -3.06 3.17 27.27
C ASN A 87 -3.79 4.22 28.11
N LEU A 88 -4.54 5.12 27.45
CA LEU A 88 -5.32 6.17 28.14
C LEU A 88 -6.57 5.59 28.82
N VAL A 89 -7.31 4.76 28.10
CA VAL A 89 -8.61 4.24 28.56
C VAL A 89 -8.45 3.04 29.47
N LYS A 90 -7.36 2.26 29.36
CA LYS A 90 -7.01 1.08 30.19
C LYS A 90 -8.15 0.04 30.35
N LEU A 91 -9.07 -0.02 29.39
CA LEU A 91 -10.10 -1.05 29.38
C LEU A 91 -9.54 -2.34 28.73
N PRO A 92 -9.73 -3.51 29.33
CA PRO A 92 -9.14 -4.77 28.85
C PRO A 92 -9.63 -5.18 27.45
N TYR A 93 -10.77 -4.65 26.99
CA TYR A 93 -11.40 -5.05 25.72
C TYR A 93 -11.35 -3.99 24.64
N ILE A 94 -10.62 -2.89 24.83
CA ILE A 94 -10.62 -1.76 23.88
C ILE A 94 -10.03 -2.15 22.51
N ASN A 95 -9.05 -3.05 22.51
CA ASN A 95 -8.46 -3.58 21.27
C ASN A 95 -9.47 -4.32 20.38
N SER A 96 -10.53 -4.86 20.96
CA SER A 96 -11.61 -5.50 20.19
C SER A 96 -12.60 -4.48 19.61
N ILE A 97 -12.75 -3.31 20.23
CA ILE A 97 -13.69 -2.26 19.83
C ILE A 97 -13.09 -1.34 18.75
N LEU A 98 -11.79 -1.04 18.83
CA LEU A 98 -11.11 -0.11 17.92
C LEU A 98 -11.24 -0.48 16.44
N PRO A 99 -11.14 -1.76 16.02
CA PRO A 99 -11.38 -2.15 14.63
C PRO A 99 -12.78 -1.80 14.12
N ILE A 100 -13.81 -1.86 14.99
CA ILE A 100 -15.18 -1.47 14.60
C ILE A 100 -15.20 0.00 14.20
N ILE A 101 -14.58 0.86 15.02
CA ILE A 101 -14.49 2.30 14.73
C ILE A 101 -13.70 2.53 13.44
N GLY A 102 -12.57 1.84 13.24
CA GLY A 102 -11.76 1.95 12.04
C GLY A 102 -12.51 1.57 10.76
N ILE A 103 -13.23 0.46 10.79
CA ILE A 103 -14.02 -0.02 9.65
C ILE A 103 -15.17 0.95 9.34
N LEU A 104 -15.92 1.43 10.36
CA LEU A 104 -17.02 2.38 10.17
C LEU A 104 -16.52 3.73 9.65
N LEU A 105 -15.38 4.21 10.17
CA LEU A 105 -14.74 5.42 9.66
C LEU A 105 -14.31 5.27 8.20
N THR A 106 -13.76 4.10 7.85
CA THR A 106 -13.40 3.79 6.46
C THR A 106 -14.63 3.78 5.55
N VAL A 107 -15.74 3.18 5.96
CA VAL A 107 -17.00 3.19 5.19
C VAL A 107 -17.50 4.62 5.00
N PHE A 108 -17.45 5.44 6.06
CA PHE A 108 -17.82 6.85 5.96
C PHE A 108 -16.96 7.62 4.95
N VAL A 109 -15.63 7.43 4.98
CA VAL A 109 -14.69 8.04 4.03
C VAL A 109 -14.99 7.60 2.61
N VAL A 110 -15.24 6.30 2.39
CA VAL A 110 -15.59 5.75 1.07
C VAL A 110 -16.87 6.36 0.54
N GLN A 111 -17.91 6.41 1.35
CA GLN A 111 -19.22 6.93 0.93
C GLN A 111 -19.16 8.43 0.62
N LYS A 112 -18.43 9.21 1.42
CA LYS A 112 -18.43 10.67 1.31
C LYS A 112 -17.39 11.20 0.31
N PHE A 113 -16.23 10.58 0.20
CA PHE A 113 -15.08 11.12 -0.57
C PHE A 113 -14.68 10.28 -1.79
N LEU A 114 -15.18 9.04 -1.89
CA LEU A 114 -14.76 8.10 -2.93
C LEU A 114 -15.93 7.56 -3.76
N ASP A 115 -17.04 8.31 -3.81
CA ASP A 115 -18.26 8.01 -4.59
C ASP A 115 -18.90 6.64 -4.25
N GLY A 116 -18.77 6.20 -3.02
CA GLY A 116 -19.42 4.99 -2.49
C GLY A 116 -18.85 3.66 -2.99
N SER A 117 -17.83 3.67 -3.83
CA SER A 117 -17.23 2.43 -4.34
C SER A 117 -15.71 2.49 -4.37
N ILE A 118 -15.09 1.49 -3.76
CA ILE A 118 -13.66 1.18 -3.95
C ILE A 118 -13.61 -0.21 -4.56
N GLU A 119 -12.96 -0.32 -5.69
CA GLU A 119 -12.67 -1.60 -6.29
C GLU A 119 -11.74 -2.40 -5.37
N LYS A 120 -12.04 -3.67 -5.13
CA LYS A 120 -11.42 -4.47 -4.07
C LYS A 120 -10.36 -5.42 -4.62
N GLY A 121 -9.26 -5.55 -3.87
CA GLY A 121 -8.26 -6.58 -4.08
C GLY A 121 -7.40 -6.40 -5.33
N THR A 122 -6.37 -7.23 -5.43
CA THR A 122 -5.43 -7.26 -6.57
C THR A 122 -6.08 -7.71 -7.88
N SER A 123 -7.21 -8.41 -7.83
CA SER A 123 -8.01 -8.79 -9.01
C SER A 123 -8.43 -7.59 -9.86
N GLN A 124 -8.55 -6.40 -9.24
CA GLN A 124 -8.79 -5.15 -9.94
C GLN A 124 -7.69 -4.82 -10.95
N ILE A 125 -6.45 -5.10 -10.62
CA ILE A 125 -5.29 -4.89 -11.51
C ILE A 125 -5.44 -5.79 -12.74
N MET A 126 -5.76 -7.06 -12.51
CA MET A 126 -6.00 -8.03 -13.60
C MET A 126 -7.17 -7.59 -14.50
N ILE A 127 -8.27 -7.10 -13.92
CA ILE A 127 -9.41 -6.58 -14.67
C ILE A 127 -9.02 -5.31 -15.45
N ALA A 128 -8.22 -4.42 -14.87
CA ALA A 128 -7.76 -3.20 -15.55
C ALA A 128 -6.90 -3.56 -16.76
N VAL A 129 -6.02 -4.54 -16.66
CA VAL A 129 -5.19 -5.01 -17.77
C VAL A 129 -6.04 -5.72 -18.82
N ALA A 130 -6.88 -6.70 -18.42
CA ALA A 130 -7.61 -7.54 -19.34
C ALA A 130 -8.78 -6.83 -20.04
N LYS A 131 -9.52 -5.97 -19.31
CA LYS A 131 -10.76 -5.37 -19.81
C LYS A 131 -10.73 -3.88 -20.02
N LYS A 132 -9.82 -3.15 -19.35
CA LYS A 132 -9.74 -1.69 -19.39
C LYS A 132 -8.42 -1.19 -20.02
N SER A 133 -7.75 -1.98 -20.81
CA SER A 133 -6.49 -1.63 -21.51
C SER A 133 -5.42 -1.03 -20.58
N GLY A 134 -5.32 -1.50 -19.34
CA GLY A 134 -4.38 -1.00 -18.35
C GLY A 134 -4.74 0.36 -17.76
N ILE A 135 -5.97 0.83 -17.94
CA ILE A 135 -6.44 2.12 -17.42
C ILE A 135 -6.98 1.94 -15.98
N MET A 136 -6.39 2.66 -15.05
CA MET A 136 -6.84 2.73 -13.65
C MET A 136 -7.27 4.16 -13.31
N PRO A 137 -8.36 4.33 -12.50
CA PRO A 137 -8.81 5.64 -12.06
C PRO A 137 -7.77 6.35 -11.18
N LYS A 138 -7.64 7.68 -11.35
CA LYS A 138 -6.73 8.51 -10.53
C LYS A 138 -7.01 8.38 -9.02
N LYS A 139 -8.25 8.15 -8.63
CA LYS A 139 -8.67 7.98 -7.23
C LYS A 139 -7.91 6.84 -6.54
N GLN A 140 -7.55 5.78 -7.26
CA GLN A 140 -6.85 4.63 -6.69
C GLN A 140 -5.42 4.97 -6.21
N MET A 141 -4.83 6.06 -6.67
CA MET A 141 -3.52 6.52 -6.22
C MET A 141 -3.50 6.90 -4.72
N TYR A 142 -4.61 7.38 -4.18
CA TYR A 142 -4.72 7.85 -2.79
C TYR A 142 -5.81 7.15 -1.96
N ALA A 143 -6.82 6.58 -2.61
CA ALA A 143 -7.95 5.93 -1.93
C ALA A 143 -7.47 4.80 -1.02
N GLN A 144 -6.60 3.95 -1.54
CA GLN A 144 -6.04 2.82 -0.79
C GLN A 144 -5.18 3.29 0.40
N ILE A 145 -4.45 4.40 0.24
CA ILE A 145 -3.63 4.97 1.33
C ILE A 145 -4.53 5.35 2.51
N LEU A 146 -5.63 6.06 2.25
CA LEU A 146 -6.53 6.50 3.32
C LEU A 146 -7.29 5.35 3.97
N THR A 147 -7.95 4.53 3.16
CA THR A 147 -8.87 3.50 3.65
C THR A 147 -8.15 2.36 4.36
N SER A 148 -7.05 1.88 3.80
CA SER A 148 -6.29 0.78 4.39
C SER A 148 -5.57 1.21 5.66
N SER A 149 -5.00 2.42 5.69
CA SER A 149 -4.34 2.93 6.89
C SER A 149 -5.33 3.13 8.04
N LEU A 150 -6.57 3.57 7.76
CA LEU A 150 -7.59 3.69 8.80
C LEU A 150 -8.04 2.32 9.30
N THR A 151 -8.36 1.40 8.39
CA THR A 151 -8.86 0.06 8.77
C THR A 151 -7.79 -0.73 9.52
N VAL A 152 -6.60 -0.89 8.93
CA VAL A 152 -5.52 -1.72 9.48
C VAL A 152 -4.86 -1.02 10.66
N GLY A 153 -4.62 0.28 10.58
CA GLY A 153 -4.04 1.05 11.67
C GLY A 153 -4.90 1.06 12.94
N MET A 154 -6.23 0.95 12.82
CA MET A 154 -7.14 0.78 13.97
C MET A 154 -7.36 -0.69 14.38
N GLY A 155 -6.55 -1.61 13.87
CA GLY A 155 -6.54 -3.01 14.28
C GLY A 155 -7.37 -3.94 13.41
N GLY A 156 -7.87 -3.49 12.25
CA GLY A 156 -8.50 -4.38 11.28
C GLY A 156 -7.52 -5.45 10.79
N SER A 157 -7.93 -6.73 10.84
CA SER A 157 -7.09 -7.88 10.52
C SER A 157 -6.93 -8.03 9.01
N ALA A 158 -5.94 -7.34 8.44
CA ALA A 158 -5.64 -7.41 7.01
C ALA A 158 -4.21 -6.96 6.72
N GLY A 159 -3.63 -7.48 5.63
CA GLY A 159 -2.33 -7.02 5.13
C GLY A 159 -2.43 -5.75 4.29
N LEU A 160 -1.32 -5.04 4.15
CA LEU A 160 -1.20 -3.85 3.30
C LEU A 160 -0.70 -4.16 1.88
N GLU A 161 -0.46 -5.44 1.53
CA GLU A 161 0.09 -5.85 0.24
C GLU A 161 -0.82 -5.45 -0.92
N SER A 162 -2.12 -5.73 -0.81
CA SER A 162 -3.11 -5.36 -1.83
C SER A 162 -3.23 -3.85 -2.01
N PRO A 163 -3.38 -3.03 -0.95
CA PRO A 163 -3.31 -1.58 -1.05
C PRO A 163 -2.04 -1.04 -1.70
N ILE A 164 -0.89 -1.60 -1.34
CA ILE A 164 0.42 -1.23 -1.90
C ILE A 164 0.46 -1.49 -3.39
N THR A 165 0.03 -2.67 -3.83
CA THR A 165 0.03 -3.05 -5.24
C THR A 165 -0.94 -2.22 -6.07
N ILE A 166 -2.16 -1.98 -5.58
CA ILE A 166 -3.14 -1.15 -6.27
C ILE A 166 -2.65 0.29 -6.40
N THR A 167 -2.08 0.85 -5.34
CA THR A 167 -1.49 2.20 -5.36
C THR A 167 -0.36 2.28 -6.39
N GLY A 168 0.61 1.36 -6.34
CA GLY A 168 1.71 1.30 -7.30
C GLY A 168 1.23 1.16 -8.74
N ALA A 169 0.30 0.23 -8.99
CA ALA A 169 -0.34 0.04 -10.30
C ALA A 169 -1.01 1.32 -10.81
N ALA A 170 -1.74 2.02 -9.92
CA ALA A 170 -2.42 3.26 -10.26
C ALA A 170 -1.44 4.39 -10.64
N PHE A 171 -0.31 4.51 -9.94
CA PHE A 171 0.75 5.46 -10.32
C PHE A 171 1.30 5.14 -11.70
N GLY A 172 1.67 3.88 -11.98
CA GLY A 172 2.18 3.45 -13.28
C GLY A 172 1.17 3.67 -14.41
N SER A 173 -0.09 3.27 -14.19
CA SER A 173 -1.18 3.45 -15.15
C SER A 173 -1.45 4.92 -15.46
N ASN A 174 -1.56 5.77 -14.44
CA ASN A 174 -1.87 7.19 -14.63
C ASN A 174 -0.71 7.97 -15.26
N TYR A 175 0.55 7.61 -14.92
CA TYR A 175 1.72 8.13 -15.62
C TYR A 175 1.66 7.79 -17.11
N ALA A 176 1.42 6.51 -17.43
CA ALA A 176 1.33 6.05 -18.80
C ALA A 176 0.18 6.70 -19.59
N GLN A 177 -0.97 6.93 -18.97
CA GLN A 177 -2.08 7.66 -19.57
C GLN A 177 -1.72 9.11 -19.87
N TYR A 178 -1.03 9.79 -18.94
CA TYR A 178 -0.64 11.19 -19.10
C TYR A 178 0.30 11.39 -20.30
N TYR A 179 1.30 10.50 -20.47
CA TYR A 179 2.25 10.56 -21.59
C TYR A 179 1.78 9.81 -22.84
N ARG A 180 0.53 9.31 -22.86
CA ARG A 180 -0.12 8.62 -23.98
C ARG A 180 0.66 7.41 -24.48
N PHE A 181 1.15 6.59 -23.57
CA PHE A 181 1.78 5.31 -23.91
C PHE A 181 0.75 4.33 -24.48
N LYS A 182 1.19 3.48 -25.41
CA LYS A 182 0.38 2.40 -25.98
C LYS A 182 0.03 1.33 -24.93
N TYR A 183 -0.92 0.47 -25.22
CA TYR A 183 -1.41 -0.56 -24.32
C TYR A 183 -0.29 -1.40 -23.68
N LYS A 184 0.64 -1.95 -24.49
CA LYS A 184 1.74 -2.80 -24.00
C LYS A 184 2.66 -2.05 -23.02
N GLU A 185 3.03 -0.83 -23.36
CA GLU A 185 3.89 0.03 -22.53
C GLU A 185 3.17 0.48 -21.27
N ARG A 186 1.86 0.76 -21.36
CA ARG A 186 1.03 1.12 -20.20
C ARG A 186 0.92 -0.04 -19.23
N THR A 187 0.69 -1.25 -19.70
CA THR A 187 0.67 -2.46 -18.88
C THR A 187 2.02 -2.71 -18.23
N LEU A 188 3.11 -2.49 -18.95
CA LEU A 188 4.46 -2.60 -18.41
C LEU A 188 4.73 -1.55 -17.32
N LEU A 189 4.37 -0.28 -17.52
CA LEU A 189 4.55 0.79 -16.51
C LEU A 189 3.67 0.55 -15.28
N LEU A 190 2.47 0.02 -15.47
CA LEU A 190 1.61 -0.43 -14.39
C LEU A 190 2.30 -1.53 -13.57
N ALA A 191 2.87 -2.55 -14.24
CA ALA A 191 3.63 -3.61 -13.60
C ALA A 191 4.89 -3.10 -12.89
N CYS A 192 5.59 -2.11 -13.47
CA CYS A 192 6.73 -1.42 -12.84
C CYS A 192 6.32 -0.73 -11.53
N GLY A 193 5.13 -0.12 -11.50
CA GLY A 193 4.58 0.47 -10.27
C GLY A 193 4.30 -0.57 -9.19
N VAL A 194 3.75 -1.73 -9.56
CA VAL A 194 3.54 -2.87 -8.65
C VAL A 194 4.88 -3.39 -8.11
N ALA A 195 5.84 -3.67 -9.00
CA ALA A 195 7.16 -4.20 -8.63
C ALA A 195 7.88 -3.26 -7.65
N ALA A 196 7.89 -1.97 -7.94
CA ALA A 196 8.50 -0.96 -7.06
C ALA A 196 7.77 -0.85 -5.73
N GLY A 197 6.43 -0.91 -5.73
CA GLY A 197 5.62 -0.86 -4.50
C GLY A 197 5.94 -2.00 -3.54
N ILE A 198 5.94 -3.24 -4.02
CA ILE A 198 6.28 -4.43 -3.23
C ILE A 198 7.74 -4.39 -2.79
N ALA A 199 8.67 -4.05 -3.69
CA ALA A 199 10.09 -3.94 -3.34
C ALA A 199 10.33 -2.90 -2.25
N THR A 200 9.62 -1.77 -2.28
CA THR A 200 9.69 -0.73 -1.24
C THR A 200 9.13 -1.22 0.09
N ALA A 201 8.00 -1.93 0.06
CA ALA A 201 7.34 -2.40 1.27
C ALA A 201 8.16 -3.44 2.04
N PHE A 202 8.79 -4.38 1.33
CA PHE A 202 9.47 -5.54 1.91
C PHE A 202 10.99 -5.50 1.78
N ASN A 203 11.55 -4.47 1.11
CA ASN A 203 12.97 -4.39 0.75
C ASN A 203 13.45 -5.64 -0.02
N ALA A 204 12.59 -6.18 -0.88
CA ALA A 204 12.80 -7.43 -1.59
C ALA A 204 12.60 -7.24 -3.11
N PRO A 205 13.64 -6.80 -3.85
CA PRO A 205 13.49 -6.45 -5.27
C PRO A 205 13.10 -7.65 -6.14
N ILE A 206 13.65 -8.83 -5.89
CA ILE A 206 13.31 -10.03 -6.66
C ILE A 206 11.84 -10.42 -6.45
N ALA A 207 11.37 -10.40 -5.20
CA ALA A 207 9.97 -10.68 -4.89
C ALA A 207 9.02 -9.66 -5.57
N GLY A 208 9.40 -8.39 -5.62
CA GLY A 208 8.64 -7.36 -6.32
C GLY A 208 8.48 -7.64 -7.81
N VAL A 209 9.55 -8.09 -8.47
CA VAL A 209 9.50 -8.48 -9.91
C VAL A 209 8.59 -9.68 -10.11
N LEU A 210 8.77 -10.76 -9.34
CA LEU A 210 7.99 -11.99 -9.46
C LEU A 210 6.50 -11.73 -9.23
N PHE A 211 6.17 -10.94 -8.21
CA PHE A 211 4.80 -10.57 -7.89
C PHE A 211 4.14 -9.75 -9.00
N ALA A 212 4.87 -8.79 -9.60
CA ALA A 212 4.37 -8.00 -10.71
C ALA A 212 4.12 -8.84 -11.97
N ILE A 213 4.99 -9.82 -12.26
CA ILE A 213 4.81 -10.75 -13.36
C ILE A 213 3.56 -11.59 -13.14
N GLU A 214 3.39 -12.17 -11.95
CA GLU A 214 2.25 -13.04 -11.62
C GLU A 214 0.91 -12.31 -11.74
N ILE A 215 0.82 -11.05 -11.28
CA ILE A 215 -0.46 -10.32 -11.23
C ILE A 215 -0.78 -9.59 -12.53
N VAL A 216 0.24 -9.07 -13.22
CA VAL A 216 0.02 -8.13 -14.33
C VAL A 216 0.28 -8.75 -15.69
N LEU A 217 1.34 -9.53 -15.79
CA LEU A 217 1.84 -10.05 -17.05
C LEU A 217 1.48 -11.54 -17.16
N ALA A 218 0.39 -11.84 -17.87
CA ALA A 218 0.00 -13.23 -18.16
C ALA A 218 1.06 -13.99 -18.97
N ASP A 219 1.86 -13.27 -19.80
CA ASP A 219 2.96 -13.82 -20.59
C ASP A 219 4.29 -13.16 -20.17
N MET A 220 5.25 -13.96 -19.76
CA MET A 220 6.62 -13.54 -19.46
C MET A 220 7.37 -13.19 -20.76
N SER A 221 7.38 -11.93 -21.13
CA SER A 221 8.30 -11.43 -22.15
C SER A 221 9.66 -11.09 -21.50
N VAL A 222 10.75 -11.63 -22.03
CA VAL A 222 12.12 -11.31 -21.57
C VAL A 222 12.36 -9.79 -21.63
N THR A 223 11.73 -9.11 -22.57
CA THR A 223 11.82 -7.65 -22.72
C THR A 223 11.18 -6.86 -21.57
N ALA A 224 10.22 -7.44 -20.86
CA ALA A 224 9.59 -6.82 -19.69
C ALA A 224 10.41 -6.97 -18.40
N PHE A 225 11.29 -7.97 -18.35
CA PHE A 225 12.04 -8.29 -17.13
C PHE A 225 13.00 -7.15 -16.70
N ILE A 226 13.73 -6.57 -17.68
CA ILE A 226 14.70 -5.49 -17.41
C ILE A 226 14.01 -4.24 -16.81
N PRO A 227 12.93 -3.69 -17.40
CA PRO A 227 12.16 -2.60 -16.79
C PRO A 227 11.64 -2.89 -15.38
N LEU A 228 11.13 -4.10 -15.16
CA LEU A 228 10.63 -4.52 -13.85
C LEU A 228 11.75 -4.58 -12.80
N LEU A 229 12.89 -5.16 -13.15
CA LEU A 229 14.04 -5.25 -12.26
C LEU A 229 14.58 -3.86 -11.92
N LEU A 230 14.67 -2.96 -12.90
CA LEU A 230 15.09 -1.58 -12.70
C LEU A 230 14.14 -0.84 -11.75
N SER A 231 12.83 -0.98 -11.96
CA SER A 231 11.82 -0.35 -11.09
C SER A 231 11.84 -0.92 -9.68
N SER A 232 11.94 -2.22 -9.56
CA SER A 232 11.99 -2.92 -8.27
C SER A 232 13.25 -2.56 -7.48
N ALA A 233 14.43 -2.55 -8.13
CA ALA A 233 15.68 -2.12 -7.51
C ALA A 233 15.63 -0.66 -7.05
N THR A 234 15.03 0.23 -7.88
CA THR A 234 14.81 1.63 -7.51
C THR A 234 13.92 1.76 -6.28
N GLY A 235 12.83 0.99 -6.20
CA GLY A 235 11.94 0.95 -5.03
C GLY A 235 12.65 0.50 -3.77
N ALA A 236 13.43 -0.58 -3.83
CA ALA A 236 14.22 -1.08 -2.70
C ALA A 236 15.31 -0.07 -2.26
N LEU A 237 15.96 0.59 -3.21
CA LEU A 237 16.94 1.64 -2.90
C LEU A 237 16.32 2.78 -2.11
N ILE A 238 15.14 3.28 -2.54
CA ILE A 238 14.40 4.33 -1.83
C ILE A 238 13.98 3.86 -0.43
N ALA A 239 13.52 2.61 -0.31
CA ALA A 239 13.18 2.03 1.00
C ALA A 239 14.39 2.03 1.95
N ASN A 240 15.56 1.60 1.49
CA ASN A 240 16.78 1.60 2.29
C ASN A 240 17.23 2.99 2.71
N LEU A 241 17.06 4.00 1.86
CA LEU A 241 17.41 5.38 2.17
C LEU A 241 16.46 6.04 3.18
N THR A 242 15.18 5.65 3.18
CA THR A 242 14.13 6.32 3.97
C THR A 242 13.71 5.53 5.22
N LEU A 243 13.65 4.21 5.14
CA LEU A 243 13.10 3.32 6.18
C LEU A 243 14.20 2.60 6.97
N LYS A 244 15.30 3.23 7.26
CA LYS A 244 16.57 2.70 7.83
C LYS A 244 16.48 1.62 8.92
N SER A 245 15.34 1.39 9.57
CA SER A 245 15.22 0.45 10.70
C SER A 245 13.98 -0.44 10.72
N ASN A 246 13.01 -0.26 9.82
CA ASN A 246 11.72 -0.95 9.89
C ASN A 246 11.51 -1.94 8.74
N MET A 247 12.49 -2.81 8.49
CA MET A 247 12.23 -3.98 7.64
C MET A 247 11.21 -4.87 8.33
N LEU A 248 10.12 -5.21 7.63
CA LEU A 248 9.06 -6.05 8.17
C LEU A 248 9.59 -7.42 8.59
N LEU A 249 10.53 -7.98 7.83
CA LEU A 249 11.19 -9.24 8.12
C LEU A 249 12.72 -9.06 8.00
N SER A 250 13.41 -8.89 9.12
CA SER A 250 14.86 -8.87 9.17
C SER A 250 15.34 -10.04 10.04
N PHE A 251 15.91 -11.05 9.43
CA PHE A 251 16.55 -12.15 10.15
C PHE A 251 18.05 -11.88 10.28
N ARG A 252 18.59 -12.00 11.49
CA ARG A 252 20.03 -11.78 11.75
C ARG A 252 20.91 -12.95 11.30
N TYR A 253 20.32 -14.09 11.02
CA TYR A 253 21.05 -15.29 10.62
C TYR A 253 20.68 -15.68 9.19
N ALA A 254 21.65 -15.59 8.28
CA ALA A 254 21.56 -16.27 7.00
C ALA A 254 21.97 -17.73 7.24
N LEU A 255 20.99 -18.60 7.44
CA LEU A 255 21.23 -20.04 7.41
C LEU A 255 21.65 -20.39 5.97
N GLY A 256 22.81 -21.04 5.81
CA GLY A 256 23.21 -21.59 4.52
C GLY A 256 22.15 -22.56 3.99
N PHE A 257 22.03 -22.66 2.67
CA PHE A 257 21.15 -23.63 2.04
C PHE A 257 21.62 -25.05 2.35
N ASP A 258 20.77 -25.85 3.02
CA ASP A 258 21.02 -27.25 3.30
C ASP A 258 20.11 -28.12 2.41
N TYR A 259 20.75 -28.91 1.52
CA TYR A 259 20.05 -29.79 0.59
C TYR A 259 19.29 -30.92 1.28
N HIS A 260 19.66 -31.31 2.51
CA HIS A 260 18.93 -32.33 3.28
C HIS A 260 17.52 -31.87 3.65
N ASN A 261 17.32 -30.57 3.72
CA ASN A 261 16.00 -29.98 4.05
C ASN A 261 15.07 -29.83 2.83
N VAL A 262 15.52 -30.16 1.61
CA VAL A 262 14.72 -29.97 0.39
C VAL A 262 13.39 -30.71 0.44
N ILE A 263 13.37 -31.94 0.97
CA ILE A 263 12.14 -32.74 1.08
C ILE A 263 11.10 -32.03 1.98
N PHE A 264 11.55 -31.41 3.08
CA PHE A 264 10.68 -30.66 3.98
C PHE A 264 10.14 -29.40 3.31
N TYR A 265 10.94 -28.73 2.47
CA TYR A 265 10.47 -27.57 1.69
C TYR A 265 9.40 -27.98 0.67
N VAL A 266 9.55 -29.13 0.02
CA VAL A 266 8.52 -29.66 -0.91
C VAL A 266 7.24 -30.00 -0.15
N ILE A 267 7.33 -30.71 0.97
CA ILE A 267 6.16 -31.05 1.79
C ILE A 267 5.46 -29.78 2.27
N LEU A 268 6.23 -28.80 2.76
CA LEU A 268 5.70 -27.50 3.19
C LEU A 268 4.97 -26.78 2.04
N GLY A 269 5.54 -26.79 0.83
CA GLY A 269 4.93 -26.20 -0.35
C GLY A 269 3.60 -26.85 -0.71
N VAL A 270 3.51 -28.18 -0.67
CA VAL A 270 2.27 -28.91 -0.91
C VAL A 270 1.21 -28.58 0.14
N LEU A 271 1.58 -28.63 1.43
CA LEU A 271 0.66 -28.26 2.52
C LEU A 271 0.20 -26.81 2.43
N ALA A 272 1.09 -25.89 2.14
CA ALA A 272 0.75 -24.47 1.92
C ALA A 272 -0.21 -24.31 0.73
N GLY A 273 -0.05 -25.09 -0.34
CA GLY A 273 -0.97 -25.12 -1.48
C GLY A 273 -2.38 -25.53 -1.08
N PHE A 274 -2.55 -26.59 -0.29
CA PHE A 274 -3.87 -26.99 0.23
C PHE A 274 -4.52 -25.91 1.10
N VAL A 275 -3.73 -25.33 2.02
CA VAL A 275 -4.21 -24.25 2.89
C VAL A 275 -4.61 -23.02 2.06
N SER A 276 -3.86 -22.67 1.03
CA SER A 276 -4.16 -21.55 0.13
C SER A 276 -5.50 -21.75 -0.59
N VAL A 277 -5.74 -22.95 -1.15
CA VAL A 277 -7.01 -23.28 -1.82
C VAL A 277 -8.18 -23.24 -0.84
N TYR A 278 -8.01 -23.79 0.36
CA TYR A 278 -9.02 -23.74 1.42
C TYR A 278 -9.34 -22.31 1.81
N HIS A 279 -8.31 -21.49 2.07
CA HIS A 279 -8.47 -20.08 2.43
C HIS A 279 -9.21 -19.29 1.34
N ALA A 280 -8.82 -19.45 0.08
CA ALA A 280 -9.44 -18.75 -1.04
C ALA A 280 -10.91 -19.14 -1.24
N ARG A 281 -11.28 -20.41 -1.00
CA ARG A 281 -12.69 -20.88 -1.05
C ARG A 281 -13.49 -20.32 0.12
N LEU A 282 -12.94 -20.37 1.33
CA LEU A 282 -13.59 -19.87 2.53
C LEU A 282 -13.81 -18.37 2.43
N PHE A 283 -12.78 -17.61 2.03
CA PHE A 283 -12.86 -16.17 1.86
C PHE A 283 -14.00 -15.77 0.90
N ARG A 284 -14.07 -16.38 -0.29
CA ARG A 284 -15.14 -16.12 -1.26
C ARG A 284 -16.52 -16.48 -0.71
N LYS A 285 -16.63 -17.58 0.04
CA LYS A 285 -17.90 -17.98 0.65
C LYS A 285 -18.37 -16.97 1.69
N VAL A 286 -17.47 -16.51 2.58
CA VAL A 286 -17.78 -15.50 3.59
C VAL A 286 -18.10 -14.16 2.96
N GLU A 287 -17.33 -13.72 1.95
CA GLU A 287 -17.58 -12.48 1.21
C GLU A 287 -18.98 -12.49 0.57
N HIS A 288 -19.37 -13.61 -0.05
CA HIS A 288 -20.70 -13.77 -0.65
C HIS A 288 -21.81 -13.76 0.40
N LEU A 289 -21.62 -14.45 1.53
CA LEU A 289 -22.60 -14.48 2.63
C LEU A 289 -22.83 -13.07 3.20
N ILE A 290 -21.75 -12.35 3.51
CA ILE A 290 -21.86 -10.98 4.05
C ILE A 290 -22.39 -10.03 2.98
N GLY A 291 -21.99 -10.22 1.71
CA GLY A 291 -22.45 -9.40 0.58
C GLY A 291 -23.96 -9.48 0.36
N ASN A 292 -24.54 -10.67 0.54
CA ASN A 292 -25.98 -10.91 0.35
C ASN A 292 -26.83 -10.61 1.60
N TYR A 293 -26.20 -10.36 2.76
CA TYR A 293 -26.93 -10.17 4.01
C TYR A 293 -27.76 -8.89 4.00
N SER A 294 -27.29 -7.80 3.38
CA SER A 294 -28.00 -6.53 3.31
C SER A 294 -27.43 -5.64 2.20
N ASP A 295 -28.29 -4.86 1.53
CA ASP A 295 -27.86 -3.83 0.57
C ASP A 295 -27.21 -2.62 1.25
N ASN A 296 -27.47 -2.43 2.55
CA ASN A 296 -26.92 -1.34 3.32
C ASN A 296 -25.46 -1.62 3.71
N VAL A 297 -24.54 -0.81 3.13
CA VAL A 297 -23.10 -0.94 3.36
C VAL A 297 -22.72 -0.79 4.83
N TYR A 298 -23.40 0.07 5.58
CA TYR A 298 -23.15 0.26 7.01
C TYR A 298 -23.51 -0.98 7.84
N TRP A 299 -24.63 -1.63 7.52
CA TRP A 299 -25.02 -2.88 8.20
C TRP A 299 -24.02 -4.00 7.93
N ARG A 300 -23.59 -4.16 6.69
CA ARG A 300 -22.53 -5.13 6.35
C ARG A 300 -21.23 -4.84 7.11
N ALA A 301 -20.87 -3.56 7.22
CA ALA A 301 -19.68 -3.15 7.97
C ALA A 301 -19.82 -3.46 9.48
N ILE A 302 -20.97 -3.20 10.08
CA ILE A 302 -21.22 -3.48 11.52
C ILE A 302 -21.16 -4.99 11.79
N VAL A 303 -21.80 -5.80 10.95
CA VAL A 303 -21.78 -7.26 11.13
C VAL A 303 -20.35 -7.82 10.94
N GLY A 304 -19.63 -7.38 9.90
CA GLY A 304 -18.25 -7.81 9.66
C GLY A 304 -17.29 -7.34 10.76
N ALA A 305 -17.41 -6.08 11.18
CA ALA A 305 -16.58 -5.52 12.23
C ALA A 305 -16.89 -6.14 13.62
N GLY A 306 -18.17 -6.40 13.91
CA GLY A 306 -18.60 -7.06 15.14
C GLY A 306 -18.08 -8.51 15.23
N SER A 307 -18.16 -9.27 14.13
CA SER A 307 -17.59 -10.63 14.09
C SER A 307 -16.06 -10.61 14.26
N LEU A 308 -15.37 -9.64 13.65
CA LEU A 308 -13.93 -9.46 13.84
C LEU A 308 -13.59 -9.09 15.28
N ALA A 309 -14.37 -8.22 15.93
CA ALA A 309 -14.17 -7.83 17.31
C ALA A 309 -14.26 -9.02 18.26
N ILE A 310 -15.24 -9.91 18.04
CA ILE A 310 -15.38 -11.15 18.81
C ILE A 310 -14.15 -12.06 18.58
N LEU A 311 -13.69 -12.19 17.34
CA LEU A 311 -12.50 -13.00 17.02
C LEU A 311 -11.24 -12.43 17.68
N ILE A 312 -11.04 -11.12 17.65
CA ILE A 312 -9.88 -10.47 18.31
C ILE A 312 -9.93 -10.64 19.82
N PHE A 313 -11.14 -10.65 20.41
CA PHE A 313 -11.29 -10.91 21.84
C PHE A 313 -10.72 -12.28 22.24
N PHE A 314 -11.01 -13.33 21.46
CA PHE A 314 -10.50 -14.68 21.70
C PHE A 314 -9.07 -14.87 21.17
N PHE A 315 -8.72 -14.20 20.09
CA PHE A 315 -7.44 -14.33 19.39
C PHE A 315 -6.79 -12.96 19.16
N PRO A 316 -6.11 -12.38 20.16
CA PRO A 316 -5.51 -11.04 20.06
C PRO A 316 -4.48 -10.89 18.93
N THR A 317 -3.90 -12.00 18.44
CA THR A 317 -2.95 -12.01 17.31
C THR A 317 -3.56 -11.57 15.98
N LEU A 318 -4.89 -11.56 15.88
CA LEU A 318 -5.62 -11.05 14.70
C LEU A 318 -5.68 -9.53 14.64
N PHE A 319 -5.14 -8.81 15.62
CA PHE A 319 -5.16 -7.35 15.65
C PHE A 319 -4.12 -6.76 14.69
N GLY A 320 -4.58 -6.03 13.65
CA GLY A 320 -3.71 -5.37 12.68
C GLY A 320 -3.12 -6.31 11.62
N GLU A 321 -1.86 -6.06 11.23
CA GLU A 321 -1.17 -6.79 10.15
C GLU A 321 -0.63 -8.17 10.58
N GLY A 322 -0.48 -8.42 11.88
CA GLY A 322 0.05 -9.68 12.41
C GLY A 322 1.57 -9.85 12.34
N TYR A 323 2.32 -8.94 11.72
CA TYR A 323 3.79 -9.08 11.57
C TYR A 323 4.55 -9.07 12.90
N GLU A 324 4.06 -8.38 13.92
CA GLU A 324 4.68 -8.38 15.24
C GLU A 324 4.58 -9.75 15.91
N SER A 325 3.46 -10.44 15.75
CA SER A 325 3.28 -11.79 16.24
C SER A 325 4.22 -12.78 15.54
N ILE A 326 4.39 -12.63 14.21
CA ILE A 326 5.34 -13.45 13.44
C ILE A 326 6.78 -13.21 13.91
N LYS A 327 7.18 -11.96 14.12
CA LYS A 327 8.51 -11.62 14.66
C LYS A 327 8.74 -12.22 16.03
N SER A 328 7.77 -12.12 16.93
CA SER A 328 7.84 -12.68 18.28
C SER A 328 8.05 -14.19 18.25
N VAL A 329 7.25 -14.92 17.47
CA VAL A 329 7.37 -16.39 17.33
C VAL A 329 8.71 -16.77 16.70
N SER A 330 9.10 -16.11 15.62
CA SER A 330 10.40 -16.37 14.96
C SER A 330 11.57 -16.13 15.90
N TYR A 331 11.53 -15.06 16.70
CA TYR A 331 12.59 -14.75 17.65
C TYR A 331 12.68 -15.81 18.75
N THR A 332 11.56 -16.24 19.32
CA THR A 332 11.55 -17.27 20.39
C THR A 332 12.05 -18.62 19.89
N HIS A 333 11.70 -19.02 18.66
CA HIS A 333 12.17 -20.30 18.11
C HIS A 333 13.63 -20.27 17.64
N LEU A 334 14.13 -19.13 17.14
CA LEU A 334 15.51 -19.00 16.68
C LEU A 334 16.53 -18.73 17.81
N THR A 335 16.08 -18.23 18.97
CA THR A 335 16.92 -17.89 20.10
C THR A 335 16.90 -18.93 21.22
N LEU A 336 16.11 -20.00 21.08
CA LEU A 336 16.23 -21.14 22.00
C LEU A 336 17.66 -21.67 21.92
N PRO A 337 18.43 -21.68 23.02
CA PRO A 337 19.79 -22.20 23.01
C PRO A 337 19.67 -23.67 22.65
N THR A 338 20.20 -24.06 21.50
CA THR A 338 20.52 -25.44 21.20
C THR A 338 21.70 -25.81 22.10
N ASN A 339 21.42 -26.03 23.39
CA ASN A 339 22.33 -26.75 24.26
C ASN A 339 22.34 -28.20 23.79
N ARG A 340 23.14 -28.48 22.78
CA ARG A 340 23.71 -29.80 22.48
C ARG A 340 25.08 -29.62 21.87
#